data_b5157ae0ade110632435ad825b023a7c
#
_entry.id   b5157ae0ade110632435ad825b023a7c
#
_cell.length_a   1.000
_cell.length_b   1.000
_cell.length_c   1.000
_cell.angle_alpha   90.00
_cell.angle_beta   90.00
_cell.angle_gamma   90.00
#
_symmetry.space_group_name_H-M   'P 1'
#
loop_
_entity.id
_entity.type
_entity.pdbx_description
1 polymer ?
#
loop_
_entity_poly.entity_id
_entity_poly.type
_entity_poly.pdbx_seq_one_letter_code
_entity_poly.pdbx_strand_id
1 'polypeptide(L)'
;QIMEFIGKFHQTSAGYMPDEMSKKRSRLGKWHKLFRWKLQELEGNKMLAIKSDKENNLPAPAVIEPDAEQTWLQDPFSKMVIETIDEMILRGQQALAELDEGHYEKWSLECLESRMFCQQDFTLARFIETEEGLAMKELHSITSDLPSRDLRVILNKVLKKMSVWDTELVIELLRTYDKINPLTKEQYRVLWTDLKFPHLYCSIVHKYFLGQKTSWSDEKYIWAIQNIISVEQSKQEFLNDFDGIYSKIKA
;
A
#
# COMPACT_ATOMS: atom_id res chain seq x y z
N GLN A 1 -18.20 -1.41 12.12
CA GLN A 1 -18.85 -2.37 11.20
C GLN A 1 -17.86 -3.01 10.21
N ILE A 2 -17.15 -2.23 9.32
CA ILE A 2 -16.25 -2.83 8.31
C ILE A 2 -15.09 -3.58 8.95
N MET A 3 -14.43 -3.02 9.98
CA MET A 3 -13.34 -3.69 10.67
C MET A 3 -13.78 -4.93 11.44
N GLU A 4 -15.00 -4.91 12.00
CA GLU A 4 -15.62 -6.09 12.60
C GLU A 4 -15.89 -7.18 11.56
N PHE A 5 -16.42 -6.78 10.39
CA PHE A 5 -16.64 -7.71 9.28
C PHE A 5 -15.34 -8.36 8.84
N ILE A 6 -14.27 -7.57 8.64
CA ILE A 6 -12.94 -8.08 8.25
C ILE A 6 -12.37 -9.01 9.32
N GLY A 7 -12.53 -8.68 10.61
CA GLY A 7 -12.14 -9.54 11.72
C GLY A 7 -12.86 -10.90 11.67
N LYS A 8 -14.19 -10.90 11.53
CA LYS A 8 -14.98 -12.12 11.37
C LYS A 8 -14.60 -12.92 10.13
N PHE A 9 -14.40 -12.21 9.00
CA PHE A 9 -13.98 -12.81 7.74
C PHE A 9 -12.66 -13.59 7.88
N HIS A 10 -11.64 -13.00 8.51
CA HIS A 10 -10.38 -13.68 8.75
C HIS A 10 -10.53 -14.82 9.76
N GLN A 11 -11.25 -14.61 10.88
CA GLN A 11 -11.47 -15.65 11.90
C GLN A 11 -12.16 -16.89 11.33
N THR A 12 -13.13 -16.69 10.43
CA THR A 12 -13.90 -17.79 9.81
C THR A 12 -13.24 -18.36 8.55
N SER A 13 -12.13 -17.78 8.09
CA SER A 13 -11.44 -18.24 6.88
C SER A 13 -10.66 -19.54 7.06
N ALA A 14 -10.36 -19.94 8.29
CA ALA A 14 -9.58 -21.14 8.59
C ALA A 14 -10.21 -22.40 7.97
N GLY A 15 -9.36 -23.27 7.41
CA GLY A 15 -9.79 -24.49 6.75
C GLY A 15 -10.20 -24.34 5.28
N TYR A 16 -10.09 -23.13 4.70
CA TYR A 16 -10.38 -22.92 3.29
C TYR A 16 -9.51 -23.80 2.38
N MET A 17 -10.15 -24.40 1.39
CA MET A 17 -9.46 -25.20 0.35
C MET A 17 -9.36 -24.37 -0.94
N PRO A 18 -8.22 -23.72 -1.20
CA PRO A 18 -8.07 -22.90 -2.38
C PRO A 18 -8.08 -23.77 -3.65
N ASP A 19 -8.76 -23.28 -4.68
CA ASP A 19 -8.64 -23.82 -6.03
C ASP A 19 -7.24 -23.55 -6.63
N GLU A 20 -6.94 -24.15 -7.77
CA GLU A 20 -5.64 -24.01 -8.42
C GLU A 20 -5.32 -22.55 -8.80
N MET A 21 -6.32 -21.74 -9.14
CA MET A 21 -6.12 -20.31 -9.45
C MET A 21 -5.80 -19.51 -8.19
N SER A 22 -6.46 -19.80 -7.07
CA SER A 22 -6.19 -19.17 -5.78
C SER A 22 -4.80 -19.56 -5.25
N LYS A 23 -4.37 -20.80 -5.43
CA LYS A 23 -3.00 -21.26 -5.10
C LYS A 23 -1.94 -20.50 -5.89
N LYS A 24 -2.14 -20.31 -7.21
CA LYS A 24 -1.22 -19.52 -8.04
C LYS A 24 -1.12 -18.07 -7.59
N ARG A 25 -2.22 -17.50 -7.11
CA ARG A 25 -2.29 -16.12 -6.61
C ARG A 25 -1.77 -15.95 -5.17
N SER A 26 -1.56 -17.07 -4.44
CA SER A 26 -1.05 -17.01 -3.06
C SER A 26 0.24 -16.19 -2.95
N ARG A 27 0.32 -15.38 -1.91
CA ARG A 27 1.50 -14.55 -1.58
C ARG A 27 2.20 -14.96 -0.29
N LEU A 28 1.70 -16.00 0.38
CA LEU A 28 2.37 -16.57 1.55
C LEU A 28 3.80 -16.98 1.19
N GLY A 29 4.77 -16.56 1.99
CA GLY A 29 6.20 -16.79 1.77
C GLY A 29 6.83 -16.00 0.61
N LYS A 30 6.09 -15.08 -0.05
CA LYS A 30 6.55 -14.38 -1.26
C LYS A 30 6.84 -12.89 -1.07
N TRP A 31 6.66 -12.32 0.16
CA TRP A 31 6.81 -10.87 0.35
C TRP A 31 8.21 -10.37 0.10
N HIS A 32 9.27 -11.12 0.47
CA HIS A 32 10.66 -10.77 0.13
C HIS A 32 10.85 -10.55 -1.37
N LYS A 33 10.35 -11.49 -2.19
CA LYS A 33 10.43 -11.38 -3.64
C LYS A 33 9.60 -10.21 -4.16
N LEU A 34 8.40 -10.00 -3.61
CA LEU A 34 7.50 -8.92 -4.03
C LEU A 34 8.06 -7.54 -3.67
N PHE A 35 8.66 -7.38 -2.47
CA PHE A 35 9.26 -6.12 -2.05
C PHE A 35 10.50 -5.80 -2.86
N ARG A 36 11.41 -6.78 -3.07
CA ARG A 36 12.59 -6.60 -3.96
C ARG A 36 12.18 -6.18 -5.36
N TRP A 37 11.21 -6.88 -5.95
CA TRP A 37 10.73 -6.52 -7.28
C TRP A 37 10.19 -5.10 -7.35
N LYS A 38 9.36 -4.69 -6.40
CA LYS A 38 8.83 -3.31 -6.35
C LYS A 38 9.92 -2.26 -6.12
N LEU A 39 10.95 -2.55 -5.35
CA LEU A 39 12.09 -1.66 -5.17
C LEU A 39 12.88 -1.51 -6.50
N GLN A 40 13.13 -2.61 -7.20
CA GLN A 40 13.77 -2.55 -8.52
C GLN A 40 12.94 -1.76 -9.54
N GLU A 41 11.61 -1.92 -9.54
CA GLU A 41 10.72 -1.07 -10.37
C GLU A 41 10.83 0.40 -9.98
N LEU A 42 10.91 0.70 -8.68
CA LEU A 42 11.00 2.07 -8.19
C LEU A 42 12.34 2.71 -8.59
N GLU A 43 13.45 1.97 -8.50
CA GLU A 43 14.77 2.40 -8.99
C GLU A 43 14.75 2.64 -10.50
N GLY A 44 14.12 1.77 -11.29
CA GLY A 44 13.92 1.97 -12.73
C GLY A 44 13.10 3.23 -13.03
N ASN A 45 12.02 3.45 -12.29
CA ASN A 45 11.18 4.65 -12.43
C ASN A 45 11.92 5.94 -12.03
N LYS A 46 12.85 5.88 -11.06
CA LYS A 46 13.76 7.01 -10.74
C LYS A 46 14.57 7.42 -11.95
N MET A 47 15.13 6.46 -12.68
CA MET A 47 15.91 6.76 -13.89
C MET A 47 15.04 7.37 -14.99
N LEU A 48 13.78 6.92 -15.12
CA LEU A 48 12.83 7.52 -16.07
C LEU A 48 12.47 8.96 -15.68
N ALA A 49 12.23 9.23 -14.39
CA ALA A 49 11.97 10.56 -13.87
C ALA A 49 13.13 11.53 -14.17
N ILE A 50 14.37 11.11 -13.89
CA ILE A 50 15.57 11.90 -14.16
C ILE A 50 15.73 12.18 -15.67
N LYS A 51 15.42 11.20 -16.52
CA LYS A 51 15.49 11.37 -17.98
C LYS A 51 14.42 12.36 -18.44
N SER A 52 13.18 12.21 -18.00
CA SER A 52 12.08 13.12 -18.32
C SER A 52 12.38 14.56 -17.89
N ASP A 53 12.90 14.77 -16.69
CA ASP A 53 13.28 16.10 -16.21
C ASP A 53 14.41 16.73 -17.04
N LYS A 54 15.42 15.94 -17.43
CA LYS A 54 16.52 16.43 -18.29
C LYS A 54 16.08 16.77 -19.70
N GLU A 55 15.22 15.97 -20.32
CA GLU A 55 14.69 16.21 -21.65
C GLU A 55 13.83 17.47 -21.68
N ASN A 56 13.08 17.76 -20.64
CA ASN A 56 12.30 18.98 -20.51
C ASN A 56 13.12 20.23 -20.16
N ASN A 57 14.35 20.07 -19.65
CA ASN A 57 15.27 21.15 -19.29
C ASN A 57 16.37 21.40 -20.35
N LEU A 58 16.33 20.75 -21.53
CA LEU A 58 17.26 21.06 -22.63
C LEU A 58 16.94 22.43 -23.23
N PRO A 59 17.96 23.25 -23.53
CA PRO A 59 17.72 24.52 -24.22
C PRO A 59 17.10 24.25 -25.60
N ALA A 60 16.09 25.04 -25.95
CA ALA A 60 15.45 24.94 -27.25
C ALA A 60 16.45 25.05 -28.41
N PRO A 61 16.22 24.32 -29.50
CA PRO A 61 16.99 24.52 -30.71
C PRO A 61 16.88 26.01 -31.18
N ALA A 62 17.98 26.59 -31.61
CA ALA A 62 18.18 28.02 -31.82
C ALA A 62 17.37 28.68 -32.96
N VAL A 63 16.22 28.14 -33.34
CA VAL A 63 15.31 28.71 -34.35
C VAL A 63 13.89 28.72 -33.76
N ILE A 64 13.54 29.85 -33.15
CA ILE A 64 12.19 30.06 -32.60
C ILE A 64 11.71 31.43 -32.96
N GLU A 65 10.49 31.50 -33.49
CA GLU A 65 9.78 32.74 -33.76
C GLU A 65 9.47 33.52 -32.45
N PRO A 66 9.51 34.87 -32.46
CA PRO A 66 9.61 35.68 -31.25
C PRO A 66 8.34 35.77 -30.36
N ASP A 67 7.23 35.13 -30.69
CA ASP A 67 5.93 35.35 -30.03
C ASP A 67 5.32 34.11 -29.35
N ALA A 68 6.05 33.00 -29.20
CA ALA A 68 5.59 31.90 -28.38
C ALA A 68 6.14 32.06 -26.97
N GLU A 69 5.30 32.37 -25.99
CA GLU A 69 5.56 32.16 -24.56
C GLU A 69 5.89 30.68 -24.36
N GLN A 70 7.17 30.32 -24.50
CA GLN A 70 7.64 28.99 -24.20
C GLN A 70 7.75 28.84 -22.70
N THR A 71 6.62 28.52 -22.08
CA THR A 71 6.60 27.82 -20.81
C THR A 71 7.20 26.44 -21.02
N TRP A 72 8.49 26.30 -20.72
CA TRP A 72 9.16 25.02 -20.56
C TRP A 72 8.36 24.23 -19.52
N LEU A 73 7.50 23.34 -19.98
CA LEU A 73 6.75 22.44 -19.15
C LEU A 73 7.74 21.45 -18.52
N GLN A 74 8.35 21.86 -17.40
CA GLN A 74 8.94 20.90 -16.46
C GLN A 74 7.84 19.89 -16.14
N ASP A 75 8.14 18.60 -16.27
CA ASP A 75 7.19 17.58 -15.82
C ASP A 75 7.09 17.64 -14.28
N PRO A 76 6.03 18.26 -13.71
CA PRO A 76 5.93 18.45 -12.26
C PRO A 76 5.83 17.13 -11.50
N PHE A 77 5.33 16.08 -12.15
CA PHE A 77 5.26 14.75 -11.54
C PHE A 77 6.64 14.14 -11.37
N SER A 78 7.46 14.15 -12.43
CA SER A 78 8.83 13.66 -12.38
C SER A 78 9.68 14.43 -11.36
N LYS A 79 9.50 15.74 -11.25
CA LYS A 79 10.19 16.55 -10.23
C LYS A 79 9.85 16.11 -8.83
N MET A 80 8.55 15.93 -8.50
CA MET A 80 8.13 15.43 -7.19
C MET A 80 8.65 14.02 -6.91
N VAL A 81 8.70 13.16 -7.94
CA VAL A 81 9.30 11.83 -7.80
C VAL A 81 10.78 11.94 -7.44
N ILE A 82 11.57 12.74 -8.16
CA ILE A 82 13.01 12.93 -7.90
C ILE A 82 13.25 13.42 -6.46
N GLU A 83 12.42 14.33 -5.96
CA GLU A 83 12.54 14.91 -4.61
C GLU A 83 12.24 13.91 -3.49
N THR A 84 11.45 12.86 -3.74
CA THR A 84 10.92 12.00 -2.68
C THR A 84 11.29 10.52 -2.80
N ILE A 85 11.73 10.07 -3.98
CA ILE A 85 11.88 8.64 -4.28
C ILE A 85 12.98 7.96 -3.45
N ASP A 86 14.05 8.66 -3.12
CA ASP A 86 15.16 8.09 -2.35
C ASP A 86 14.74 7.75 -0.92
N GLU A 87 13.92 8.59 -0.30
CA GLU A 87 13.32 8.31 1.00
C GLU A 87 12.40 7.08 0.92
N MET A 88 11.59 6.97 -0.12
CA MET A 88 10.69 5.84 -0.31
C MET A 88 11.45 4.52 -0.58
N ILE A 89 12.54 4.58 -1.34
CA ILE A 89 13.43 3.42 -1.54
C ILE A 89 14.04 2.99 -0.20
N LEU A 90 14.57 3.93 0.58
CA LEU A 90 15.16 3.63 1.90
C LEU A 90 14.14 2.97 2.83
N ARG A 91 12.92 3.48 2.92
CA ARG A 91 11.83 2.88 3.72
C ARG A 91 11.50 1.46 3.24
N GLY A 92 11.44 1.26 1.94
CA GLY A 92 11.19 -0.05 1.36
C GLY A 92 12.31 -1.05 1.66
N GLN A 93 13.57 -0.61 1.66
CA GLN A 93 14.74 -1.42 2.04
C GLN A 93 14.71 -1.77 3.53
N GLN A 94 14.34 -0.83 4.41
CA GLN A 94 14.15 -1.09 5.83
C GLN A 94 13.04 -2.11 6.07
N ALA A 95 11.89 -1.96 5.42
CA ALA A 95 10.80 -2.93 5.51
C ALA A 95 11.22 -4.32 4.99
N LEU A 96 12.03 -4.38 3.93
CA LEU A 96 12.57 -5.64 3.42
C LEU A 96 13.52 -6.31 4.43
N ALA A 97 14.38 -5.54 5.09
CA ALA A 97 15.28 -6.05 6.13
C ALA A 97 14.51 -6.57 7.37
N GLU A 98 13.43 -5.90 7.76
CA GLU A 98 12.57 -6.35 8.87
C GLU A 98 11.85 -7.69 8.59
N LEU A 99 11.62 -8.04 7.33
CA LEU A 99 11.09 -9.36 7.00
C LEU A 99 12.06 -10.48 7.40
N ASP A 100 13.38 -10.22 7.39
CA ASP A 100 14.41 -11.19 7.75
C ASP A 100 14.48 -11.46 9.28
N GLU A 101 13.68 -10.75 10.12
CA GLU A 101 13.57 -11.01 11.56
C GLU A 101 12.79 -12.29 11.90
N GLY A 102 12.21 -12.95 10.90
CA GLY A 102 11.54 -14.25 11.03
C GLY A 102 10.07 -14.20 11.45
N HIS A 103 9.53 -13.05 11.87
CA HIS A 103 8.12 -12.92 12.26
C HIS A 103 7.18 -13.14 11.08
N TYR A 104 7.58 -12.68 9.89
CA TYR A 104 6.81 -12.86 8.66
C TYR A 104 6.74 -14.35 8.25
N GLU A 105 7.86 -15.05 8.24
CA GLU A 105 7.94 -16.47 7.91
C GLU A 105 7.09 -17.31 8.84
N LYS A 106 7.21 -17.07 10.14
CA LYS A 106 6.42 -17.76 11.17
C LYS A 106 4.92 -17.59 10.91
N TRP A 107 4.46 -16.33 10.76
CA TRP A 107 3.04 -16.09 10.50
C TRP A 107 2.56 -16.63 9.16
N SER A 108 3.43 -16.61 8.12
CA SER A 108 3.13 -17.22 6.82
C SER A 108 2.93 -18.73 6.93
N LEU A 109 3.72 -19.45 7.73
CA LEU A 109 3.56 -20.87 8.00
C LEU A 109 2.26 -21.14 8.77
N GLU A 110 1.97 -20.38 9.82
CA GLU A 110 0.71 -20.48 10.57
C GLU A 110 -0.52 -20.30 9.67
N CYS A 111 -0.50 -19.31 8.77
CA CYS A 111 -1.59 -19.08 7.81
C CYS A 111 -1.68 -20.19 6.75
N LEU A 112 -0.56 -20.77 6.35
CA LEU A 112 -0.53 -21.90 5.41
C LEU A 112 -1.14 -23.15 6.05
N GLU A 113 -0.77 -23.46 7.29
CA GLU A 113 -1.26 -24.62 8.05
C GLU A 113 -2.75 -24.49 8.37
N SER A 114 -3.18 -23.32 8.84
CA SER A 114 -4.58 -23.03 9.15
C SER A 114 -5.44 -22.80 7.90
N ARG A 115 -4.83 -22.71 6.72
CA ARG A 115 -5.50 -22.46 5.44
C ARG A 115 -6.37 -21.19 5.48
N MET A 116 -5.80 -20.11 5.98
CA MET A 116 -6.46 -18.81 6.00
C MET A 116 -6.40 -18.14 4.61
N PHE A 117 -7.37 -17.27 4.37
CA PHE A 117 -7.40 -16.47 3.14
C PHE A 117 -7.71 -15.01 3.42
N CYS A 118 -7.31 -14.16 2.46
CA CYS A 118 -7.56 -12.73 2.42
C CYS A 118 -8.43 -12.37 1.23
N GLN A 119 -9.16 -11.28 1.33
CA GLN A 119 -10.03 -10.81 0.24
C GLN A 119 -9.24 -10.00 -0.81
N GLN A 120 -8.17 -9.32 -0.40
CA GLN A 120 -7.24 -8.50 -1.20
C GLN A 120 -7.78 -7.20 -1.80
N ASP A 121 -9.05 -7.08 -2.07
CA ASP A 121 -9.63 -5.91 -2.71
C ASP A 121 -10.89 -5.45 -1.98
N PHE A 122 -10.71 -4.94 -0.76
CA PHE A 122 -11.78 -4.29 -0.02
C PHE A 122 -12.13 -2.95 -0.69
N THR A 123 -13.22 -2.94 -1.44
CA THR A 123 -13.82 -1.73 -2.00
C THR A 123 -15.16 -1.48 -1.30
N LEU A 124 -15.39 -0.27 -0.79
CA LEU A 124 -16.62 0.06 -0.06
C LEU A 124 -17.89 -0.25 -0.88
N ALA A 125 -17.84 -0.10 -2.20
CA ALA A 125 -18.95 -0.44 -3.09
C ALA A 125 -19.33 -1.93 -3.14
N ARG A 126 -18.48 -2.81 -2.62
CA ARG A 126 -18.77 -4.25 -2.53
C ARG A 126 -19.52 -4.65 -1.27
N PHE A 127 -19.56 -3.76 -0.27
CA PHE A 127 -20.34 -4.00 0.93
C PHE A 127 -21.80 -3.64 0.70
N ILE A 128 -22.69 -4.48 1.19
CA ILE A 128 -24.13 -4.27 1.21
C ILE A 128 -24.67 -4.52 2.61
N GLU A 129 -25.65 -3.73 3.00
CA GLU A 129 -26.43 -3.99 4.19
C GLU A 129 -27.52 -5.00 3.87
N THR A 130 -27.67 -5.99 4.73
CA THR A 130 -28.71 -7.03 4.68
C THR A 130 -29.44 -7.08 6.02
N GLU A 131 -30.53 -7.80 6.11
CA GLU A 131 -31.25 -8.02 7.39
C GLU A 131 -30.36 -8.72 8.44
N GLU A 132 -29.39 -9.52 7.98
CA GLU A 132 -28.43 -10.25 8.84
C GLU A 132 -27.18 -9.42 9.17
N GLY A 133 -27.05 -8.19 8.66
CA GLY A 133 -25.91 -7.30 8.84
C GLY A 133 -25.15 -7.02 7.56
N LEU A 134 -23.86 -6.65 7.71
CA LEU A 134 -22.99 -6.31 6.59
C LEU A 134 -22.57 -7.57 5.81
N ALA A 135 -22.80 -7.59 4.52
CA ALA A 135 -22.34 -8.64 3.60
C ALA A 135 -21.43 -8.07 2.51
N MET A 136 -20.65 -8.93 1.87
CA MET A 136 -19.77 -8.52 0.78
C MET A 136 -20.09 -9.30 -0.50
N LYS A 137 -20.21 -8.57 -1.61
CA LYS A 137 -20.38 -9.14 -2.95
C LYS A 137 -19.02 -9.44 -3.58
N GLU A 138 -19.01 -10.38 -4.52
CA GLU A 138 -17.88 -10.62 -5.42
C GLU A 138 -16.57 -11.02 -4.71
N LEU A 139 -16.48 -12.28 -4.32
CA LEU A 139 -15.30 -12.84 -3.64
C LEU A 139 -14.21 -13.34 -4.61
N HIS A 140 -14.14 -12.83 -5.84
CA HIS A 140 -13.21 -13.33 -6.88
C HIS A 140 -11.73 -13.09 -6.56
N SER A 141 -11.43 -12.17 -5.65
CA SER A 141 -10.06 -11.82 -5.27
C SER A 141 -9.52 -12.60 -4.08
N ILE A 142 -10.29 -13.55 -3.55
CA ILE A 142 -9.84 -14.40 -2.43
C ILE A 142 -8.53 -15.12 -2.80
N THR A 143 -7.56 -15.04 -1.89
CA THR A 143 -6.28 -15.72 -1.99
C THR A 143 -5.68 -15.98 -0.63
N SER A 144 -4.77 -16.97 -0.54
CA SER A 144 -4.00 -17.19 0.67
C SER A 144 -2.93 -16.11 0.83
N ASP A 145 -3.06 -15.31 1.89
CA ASP A 145 -2.11 -14.28 2.29
C ASP A 145 -2.31 -13.96 3.78
N LEU A 146 -1.48 -13.08 4.36
CA LEU A 146 -1.61 -12.65 5.75
C LEU A 146 -2.78 -11.67 5.93
N PRO A 147 -3.54 -11.74 7.03
CA PRO A 147 -4.54 -10.74 7.41
C PRO A 147 -4.02 -9.30 7.38
N SER A 148 -2.74 -9.08 7.72
CA SER A 148 -2.03 -7.80 7.63
C SER A 148 -2.24 -7.09 6.30
N ARG A 149 -2.24 -7.83 5.19
CA ARG A 149 -2.43 -7.26 3.87
C ARG A 149 -3.80 -6.60 3.70
N ASP A 150 -4.86 -7.25 4.15
CA ASP A 150 -6.21 -6.68 4.07
C ASP A 150 -6.34 -5.47 4.98
N LEU A 151 -5.77 -5.53 6.19
CA LEU A 151 -5.69 -4.38 7.10
C LEU A 151 -4.97 -3.20 6.46
N ARG A 152 -3.78 -3.41 5.90
CA ARG A 152 -3.05 -2.36 5.16
C ARG A 152 -3.87 -1.79 4.00
N VAL A 153 -4.54 -2.65 3.23
CA VAL A 153 -5.34 -2.19 2.07
C VAL A 153 -6.48 -1.28 2.51
N ILE A 154 -7.20 -1.62 3.58
CA ILE A 154 -8.31 -0.81 4.06
C ILE A 154 -7.82 0.49 4.70
N LEU A 155 -6.78 0.45 5.54
CA LEU A 155 -6.16 1.63 6.15
C LEU A 155 -5.69 2.61 5.06
N ASN A 156 -4.94 2.13 4.08
CA ASN A 156 -4.47 2.95 2.97
C ASN A 156 -5.64 3.55 2.14
N LYS A 157 -6.73 2.82 1.94
CA LYS A 157 -7.90 3.35 1.21
C LYS A 157 -8.62 4.47 1.99
N VAL A 158 -8.73 4.33 3.30
CA VAL A 158 -9.36 5.33 4.16
C VAL A 158 -8.48 6.58 4.26
N LEU A 159 -7.23 6.41 4.68
CA LEU A 159 -6.33 7.51 5.00
C LEU A 159 -5.86 8.30 3.77
N LYS A 160 -5.70 7.63 2.62
CA LYS A 160 -5.45 8.31 1.36
C LYS A 160 -6.54 9.32 0.98
N LYS A 161 -7.81 9.06 1.32
CA LYS A 161 -8.89 10.02 1.07
C LYS A 161 -8.83 11.24 1.98
N MET A 162 -8.20 11.10 3.13
CA MET A 162 -7.99 12.17 4.12
C MET A 162 -6.72 12.96 3.84
N SER A 163 -5.83 12.46 2.98
CA SER A 163 -4.50 13.02 2.67
C SER A 163 -3.59 13.15 3.91
N VAL A 164 -3.88 12.39 4.95
CA VAL A 164 -3.13 12.35 6.21
C VAL A 164 -3.25 10.98 6.87
N TRP A 165 -2.21 10.55 7.59
CA TRP A 165 -2.25 9.38 8.45
C TRP A 165 -2.76 9.78 9.83
N ASP A 166 -4.05 9.59 10.07
CA ASP A 166 -4.69 9.85 11.36
C ASP A 166 -4.43 8.68 12.31
N THR A 167 -3.51 8.87 13.25
CA THR A 167 -3.07 7.84 14.19
C THR A 167 -4.20 7.38 15.11
N GLU A 168 -5.04 8.27 15.62
CA GLU A 168 -6.11 7.90 16.55
C GLU A 168 -7.20 7.10 15.81
N LEU A 169 -7.54 7.48 14.58
CA LEU A 169 -8.45 6.69 13.74
C LEU A 169 -7.88 5.30 13.45
N VAL A 170 -6.58 5.19 13.15
CA VAL A 170 -5.92 3.89 12.92
C VAL A 170 -5.98 3.02 14.16
N ILE A 171 -5.71 3.57 15.34
CA ILE A 171 -5.81 2.84 16.62
C ILE A 171 -7.24 2.32 16.83
N GLU A 172 -8.26 3.15 16.61
CA GLU A 172 -9.66 2.76 16.74
C GLU A 172 -10.03 1.63 15.77
N LEU A 173 -9.62 1.76 14.50
CA LEU A 173 -9.87 0.74 13.47
C LEU A 173 -9.19 -0.59 13.82
N LEU A 174 -7.92 -0.55 14.22
CA LEU A 174 -7.17 -1.76 14.60
C LEU A 174 -7.69 -2.38 15.89
N ARG A 175 -8.07 -1.58 16.89
CA ARG A 175 -8.73 -2.06 18.13
C ARG A 175 -10.05 -2.76 17.82
N THR A 176 -10.86 -2.21 16.92
CA THR A 176 -12.12 -2.82 16.48
C THR A 176 -11.90 -4.17 15.82
N TYR A 177 -10.87 -4.29 14.98
CA TYR A 177 -10.48 -5.56 14.38
C TYR A 177 -9.98 -6.56 15.44
N ASP A 178 -9.08 -6.10 16.31
CA ASP A 178 -8.40 -6.94 17.31
C ASP A 178 -9.37 -7.55 18.34
N LYS A 179 -10.49 -6.89 18.64
CA LYS A 179 -11.56 -7.45 19.48
C LYS A 179 -12.21 -8.71 18.89
N ILE A 180 -12.19 -8.86 17.59
CA ILE A 180 -12.81 -9.98 16.87
C ILE A 180 -11.77 -11.04 16.50
N ASN A 181 -10.63 -10.61 15.97
CA ASN A 181 -9.53 -11.47 15.54
C ASN A 181 -8.22 -10.94 16.11
N PRO A 182 -7.92 -11.25 17.39
CA PRO A 182 -6.77 -10.68 18.08
C PRO A 182 -5.45 -11.14 17.45
N LEU A 183 -4.57 -10.18 17.17
CA LEU A 183 -3.23 -10.43 16.67
C LEU A 183 -2.21 -10.43 17.82
N THR A 184 -1.19 -11.27 17.72
CA THR A 184 -0.04 -11.24 18.64
C THR A 184 0.83 -10.01 18.39
N LYS A 185 1.77 -9.72 19.30
CA LYS A 185 2.72 -8.62 19.14
C LYS A 185 3.60 -8.81 17.90
N GLU A 186 4.03 -10.04 17.64
CA GLU A 186 4.83 -10.42 16.49
C GLU A 186 4.05 -10.22 15.17
N GLN A 187 2.77 -10.59 15.15
CA GLN A 187 1.89 -10.37 13.99
C GLN A 187 1.67 -8.87 13.75
N TYR A 188 1.55 -8.06 14.80
CA TYR A 188 1.54 -6.60 14.67
C TYR A 188 2.87 -6.05 14.12
N ARG A 189 4.04 -6.61 14.48
CA ARG A 189 5.31 -6.23 13.86
C ARG A 189 5.31 -6.45 12.37
N VAL A 190 4.76 -7.58 11.89
CA VAL A 190 4.60 -7.84 10.46
C VAL A 190 3.66 -6.83 9.79
N LEU A 191 2.55 -6.46 10.45
CA LEU A 191 1.68 -5.39 9.95
C LEU A 191 2.42 -4.05 9.86
N TRP A 192 3.26 -3.70 10.84
CA TRP A 192 4.09 -2.48 10.81
C TRP A 192 5.06 -2.50 9.65
N THR A 193 5.74 -3.62 9.42
CA THR A 193 6.63 -3.81 8.26
C THR A 193 5.88 -3.65 6.92
N ASP A 194 4.65 -4.21 6.80
CA ASP A 194 3.81 -4.03 5.60
C ASP A 194 3.34 -2.58 5.42
N LEU A 195 3.03 -1.86 6.51
CA LEU A 195 2.67 -0.44 6.49
C LEU A 195 3.87 0.47 6.18
N LYS A 196 5.08 0.11 6.61
CA LYS A 196 6.32 0.84 6.33
C LYS A 196 6.68 0.81 4.85
N PHE A 197 6.45 -0.31 4.17
CA PHE A 197 6.70 -0.41 2.73
C PHE A 197 5.78 0.55 1.96
N PRO A 198 6.31 1.43 1.07
CA PRO A 198 5.56 2.51 0.42
C PRO A 198 4.71 2.02 -0.77
N HIS A 199 3.76 1.12 -0.51
CA HIS A 199 2.94 0.46 -1.55
C HIS A 199 2.17 1.42 -2.45
N LEU A 200 1.60 2.49 -1.87
CA LEU A 200 0.82 3.48 -2.63
C LEU A 200 1.72 4.29 -3.55
N TYR A 201 2.88 4.70 -3.02
CA TYR A 201 3.87 5.45 -3.78
C TYR A 201 4.42 4.63 -4.96
N CYS A 202 4.87 3.40 -4.72
CA CYS A 202 5.28 2.49 -5.78
C CYS A 202 4.20 2.35 -6.86
N SER A 203 2.94 2.21 -6.45
CA SER A 203 1.84 2.02 -7.39
C SER A 203 1.55 3.24 -8.25
N ILE A 204 1.59 4.47 -7.72
CA ILE A 204 1.29 5.67 -8.50
C ILE A 204 2.43 6.02 -9.45
N VAL A 205 3.68 5.91 -8.97
CA VAL A 205 4.87 6.17 -9.79
C VAL A 205 4.96 5.21 -10.98
N HIS A 206 4.78 3.91 -10.70
CA HIS A 206 4.77 2.89 -11.76
C HIS A 206 3.65 3.12 -12.80
N LYS A 207 2.44 3.47 -12.37
CA LYS A 207 1.32 3.73 -13.27
C LYS A 207 1.53 4.95 -14.16
N TYR A 208 2.18 5.98 -13.64
CA TYR A 208 2.51 7.18 -14.41
C TYR A 208 3.47 6.84 -15.55
N PHE A 209 4.65 6.29 -15.23
CA PHE A 209 5.68 5.99 -16.23
C PHE A 209 5.31 4.89 -17.21
N LEU A 210 4.35 4.01 -16.88
CA LEU A 210 3.80 3.02 -17.82
C LEU A 210 2.57 3.49 -18.59
N GLY A 211 2.08 4.70 -18.36
CA GLY A 211 0.88 5.21 -19.03
C GLY A 211 -0.37 4.38 -18.76
N GLN A 212 -0.47 3.69 -17.60
CA GLN A 212 -1.54 2.71 -17.35
C GLN A 212 -2.93 3.32 -17.14
N LYS A 213 -3.03 4.60 -16.85
CA LYS A 213 -4.30 5.29 -16.62
C LYS A 213 -4.54 6.36 -17.69
N THR A 214 -4.78 5.93 -18.90
CA THR A 214 -4.98 6.80 -20.08
C THR A 214 -6.10 7.83 -19.93
N SER A 215 -7.05 7.61 -19.01
CA SER A 215 -8.13 8.56 -18.70
C SER A 215 -7.78 9.59 -17.62
N TRP A 216 -6.57 9.56 -17.06
CA TRP A 216 -6.11 10.52 -16.07
C TRP A 216 -5.32 11.63 -16.74
N SER A 217 -5.64 12.88 -16.37
CA SER A 217 -4.79 14.03 -16.74
C SER A 217 -3.55 14.09 -15.84
N ASP A 218 -2.55 14.88 -16.24
CA ASP A 218 -1.34 15.10 -15.45
C ASP A 218 -1.65 15.75 -14.11
N GLU A 219 -2.59 16.69 -14.04
CA GLU A 219 -3.02 17.33 -12.78
C GLU A 219 -3.59 16.28 -11.82
N LYS A 220 -4.28 15.28 -12.32
CA LYS A 220 -4.82 14.20 -11.48
C LYS A 220 -3.72 13.28 -10.95
N TYR A 221 -2.67 13.02 -11.72
CA TYR A 221 -1.50 12.31 -11.24
C TYR A 221 -0.74 13.12 -10.20
N ILE A 222 -0.54 14.42 -10.44
CA ILE A 222 0.11 15.35 -9.51
C ILE A 222 -0.64 15.40 -8.19
N TRP A 223 -1.94 15.63 -8.24
CA TRP A 223 -2.80 15.60 -7.04
C TRP A 223 -2.70 14.28 -6.28
N ALA A 224 -2.70 13.15 -7.00
CA ALA A 224 -2.66 11.83 -6.39
C ALA A 224 -1.31 11.55 -5.71
N ILE A 225 -0.18 11.94 -6.31
CA ILE A 225 1.14 11.74 -5.70
C ILE A 225 1.34 12.67 -4.51
N GLN A 226 0.89 13.92 -4.56
CA GLN A 226 0.92 14.86 -3.43
C GLN A 226 0.20 14.29 -2.21
N ASN A 227 -1.02 13.78 -2.39
CA ASN A 227 -1.77 13.13 -1.31
C ASN A 227 -1.06 11.91 -0.73
N ILE A 228 -0.44 11.10 -1.60
CA ILE A 228 0.31 9.91 -1.16
C ILE A 228 1.56 10.32 -0.37
N ILE A 229 2.31 11.32 -0.83
CA ILE A 229 3.49 11.84 -0.13
C ILE A 229 3.08 12.36 1.26
N SER A 230 2.00 13.14 1.35
CA SER A 230 1.49 13.66 2.62
C SER A 230 1.12 12.53 3.60
N VAL A 231 0.44 11.49 3.12
CA VAL A 231 0.11 10.30 3.94
C VAL A 231 1.38 9.56 4.37
N GLU A 232 2.34 9.35 3.47
CA GLU A 232 3.59 8.65 3.80
C GLU A 232 4.43 9.43 4.81
N GLN A 233 4.47 10.77 4.73
CA GLN A 233 5.17 11.62 5.70
C GLN A 233 4.50 11.59 7.07
N SER A 234 3.19 11.81 7.14
CA SER A 234 2.43 11.80 8.40
C SER A 234 2.39 10.42 9.08
N LYS A 235 2.61 9.34 8.33
CA LYS A 235 2.68 7.98 8.87
C LYS A 235 3.95 7.70 9.69
N GLN A 236 5.00 8.51 9.55
CA GLN A 236 6.30 8.24 10.22
C GLN A 236 6.19 8.23 11.73
N GLU A 237 5.49 9.18 12.33
CA GLU A 237 5.31 9.24 13.78
C GLU A 237 4.62 7.98 14.31
N PHE A 238 3.59 7.51 13.60
CA PHE A 238 2.91 6.26 13.90
C PHE A 238 3.87 5.06 13.82
N LEU A 239 4.67 4.97 12.77
CA LEU A 239 5.60 3.85 12.58
C LEU A 239 6.71 3.82 13.63
N ASN A 240 7.14 4.98 14.14
CA ASN A 240 8.21 5.10 15.12
C ASN A 240 7.79 4.74 16.55
N ASP A 241 6.49 4.77 16.87
CA ASP A 241 5.97 4.46 18.21
C ASP A 241 5.20 3.12 18.25
N PHE A 242 5.85 2.05 17.83
CA PHE A 242 5.22 0.72 17.81
C PHE A 242 4.67 0.30 19.17
N ASP A 243 5.47 0.39 20.23
CA ASP A 243 5.09 -0.14 21.54
C ASP A 243 4.00 0.70 22.21
N GLY A 244 4.04 2.03 22.08
CA GLY A 244 3.00 2.92 22.58
C GLY A 244 1.67 2.70 21.88
N ILE A 245 1.69 2.59 20.55
CA ILE A 245 0.48 2.37 19.77
C ILE A 245 -0.08 0.96 19.98
N TYR A 246 0.79 -0.06 20.00
CA TYR A 246 0.37 -1.44 20.31
C TYR A 246 -0.36 -1.52 21.67
N SER A 247 0.19 -0.86 22.69
CA SER A 247 -0.43 -0.80 24.02
C SER A 247 -1.82 -0.14 23.97
N LYS A 248 -1.97 0.95 23.20
CA LYS A 248 -3.27 1.62 23.00
C LYS A 248 -4.28 0.74 22.26
N ILE A 249 -3.84 -0.05 21.28
CA ILE A 249 -4.73 -0.99 20.55
C ILE A 249 -5.24 -2.08 21.50
N LYS A 250 -4.41 -2.57 22.40
CA LYS A 250 -4.73 -3.67 23.33
C LYS A 250 -5.50 -3.22 24.58
N ALA A 251 -5.54 -1.92 24.87
CA ALA A 251 -6.32 -1.34 25.97
C ALA A 251 -7.83 -1.32 25.65
#